data_87653734ab9e36012064d4bcd8ef8386
#
_entry.id   87653734ab9e36012064d4bcd8ef8386
#
_cell.length_a   1.000
_cell.length_b   1.000
_cell.length_c   1.000
_cell.angle_alpha   90.00
_cell.angle_beta   90.00
_cell.angle_gamma   90.00
#
_symmetry.space_group_name_H-M   'P 1'
#
loop_
_entity.id
_entity.type
_entity.pdbx_description
1 polymer ?
#
loop_
_entity_poly.entity_id
_entity_poly.type
_entity_poly.pdbx_seq_one_letter_code
_entity_poly.pdbx_strand_id
1 'polypeptide(L)'
;MPYRETVKAESSIVALSKSPNKHNRLYVKATPIGEELISAIERGVVNPHDDVKARARILADEFGWEVSGARRIWCFAPDTTGPNLLVDVTKGVQYLHEIKDSCVSAFQWATKEGVICEENMRGVRVNILDVTVSFCLLSFGDPLHISNLS
;
A
#
# COMPACT_ATOMS: atom_id res chain seq x y z
N MET A 1 18.23 19.28 3.98
CA MET A 1 16.90 18.68 3.71
C MET A 1 17.11 17.25 3.25
N PRO A 2 16.48 16.26 3.82
CA PRO A 2 16.56 14.90 3.29
C PRO A 2 15.83 14.85 1.94
N TYR A 3 16.44 14.19 0.96
CA TYR A 3 15.77 13.86 -0.30
C TYR A 3 14.69 12.83 -0.07
N ARG A 4 13.64 12.86 -0.86
CA ARG A 4 12.56 11.87 -0.85
C ARG A 4 12.20 11.50 -2.27
N GLU A 5 11.86 10.24 -2.48
CA GLU A 5 11.43 9.73 -3.78
C GLU A 5 9.90 9.84 -3.92
N THR A 6 9.44 10.13 -5.12
CA THR A 6 8.01 10.20 -5.42
C THR A 6 7.72 9.70 -6.84
N VAL A 7 6.45 9.52 -7.15
CA VAL A 7 5.98 9.20 -8.51
C VAL A 7 5.26 10.42 -9.09
N LYS A 8 5.50 10.69 -10.38
CA LYS A 8 4.90 11.84 -11.08
C LYS A 8 3.52 11.55 -11.64
N ALA A 9 3.27 10.31 -12.02
CA ALA A 9 2.05 9.87 -12.67
C ALA A 9 1.68 8.46 -12.26
N GLU A 10 0.45 8.07 -12.56
CA GLU A 10 -0.01 6.70 -12.39
C GLU A 10 0.82 5.73 -13.25
N SER A 11 1.09 4.53 -12.73
CA SER A 11 1.79 3.48 -13.46
C SER A 11 1.08 3.18 -14.79
N SER A 12 1.82 3.17 -15.89
CA SER A 12 1.29 2.83 -17.20
C SER A 12 0.90 1.35 -17.32
N ILE A 13 1.51 0.51 -16.49
CA ILE A 13 1.26 -0.93 -16.44
C ILE A 13 0.81 -1.35 -15.04
N VAL A 14 0.12 -2.48 -14.97
CA VAL A 14 -0.16 -3.18 -13.72
C VAL A 14 1.02 -4.08 -13.41
N ALA A 15 1.66 -3.85 -12.25
CA ALA A 15 2.77 -4.68 -11.82
C ALA A 15 2.22 -6.02 -11.28
N LEU A 16 2.77 -7.11 -11.78
CA LEU A 16 2.46 -8.47 -11.36
C LEU A 16 3.62 -9.03 -10.55
N SER A 17 3.34 -9.36 -9.30
CA SER A 17 4.25 -10.14 -8.45
C SER A 17 3.71 -11.55 -8.26
N LYS A 18 4.59 -12.53 -8.30
CA LYS A 18 4.28 -13.95 -8.08
C LYS A 18 5.07 -14.48 -6.91
N SER A 19 4.44 -15.37 -6.13
CA SER A 19 5.19 -16.14 -5.14
C SER A 19 6.23 -17.08 -5.80
N PRO A 20 7.27 -17.54 -5.08
CA PRO A 20 8.29 -18.41 -5.63
C PRO A 20 7.74 -19.69 -6.30
N ASN A 21 6.64 -20.23 -5.76
CA ASN A 21 5.94 -21.38 -6.34
C ASN A 21 4.98 -21.02 -7.51
N LYS A 22 4.87 -19.73 -7.87
CA LYS A 22 4.02 -19.19 -8.95
C LYS A 22 2.51 -19.38 -8.77
N HIS A 23 2.05 -19.88 -7.63
CA HIS A 23 0.62 -20.10 -7.37
C HIS A 23 -0.10 -18.87 -6.84
N ASN A 24 0.58 -18.02 -6.08
CA ASN A 24 0.03 -16.76 -5.62
C ASN A 24 0.45 -15.62 -6.54
N ARG A 25 -0.50 -14.74 -6.86
CA ARG A 25 -0.28 -13.59 -7.73
C ARG A 25 -0.87 -12.34 -7.10
N LEU A 26 -0.10 -11.26 -7.14
CA LEU A 26 -0.50 -9.95 -6.66
C LEU A 26 -0.40 -8.94 -7.80
N TYR A 27 -1.48 -8.24 -8.06
CA TYR A 27 -1.56 -7.19 -9.08
C TYR A 27 -1.68 -5.83 -8.38
N VAL A 28 -0.72 -4.97 -8.63
CA VAL A 28 -0.67 -3.64 -8.00
C VAL A 28 -0.43 -2.54 -9.02
N LYS A 29 -0.85 -1.33 -8.67
CA LYS A 29 -0.64 -0.13 -9.46
C LYS A 29 -0.28 1.03 -8.54
N ALA A 30 0.73 1.81 -8.89
CA ALA A 30 1.12 2.98 -8.14
C ALA A 30 0.48 4.24 -8.74
N THR A 31 0.01 5.12 -7.88
CA THR A 31 -0.56 6.43 -8.25
C THR A 31 0.00 7.52 -7.34
N PRO A 32 0.19 8.74 -7.83
CA PRO A 32 0.55 9.86 -6.97
C PRO A 32 -0.61 10.25 -6.06
N ILE A 33 -0.28 10.75 -4.88
CA ILE A 33 -1.23 11.39 -3.97
C ILE A 33 -1.10 12.91 -4.16
N GLY A 34 -2.22 13.64 -4.08
CA GLY A 34 -2.20 15.10 -4.12
C GLY A 34 -1.44 15.74 -2.95
N GLU A 35 -0.72 16.82 -3.20
CA GLU A 35 0.12 17.49 -2.18
C GLU A 35 -0.69 17.94 -0.95
N GLU A 36 -1.96 18.29 -1.14
CA GLU A 36 -2.86 18.68 -0.05
C GLU A 36 -3.07 17.54 0.95
N LEU A 37 -3.32 16.33 0.45
CA LEU A 37 -3.47 15.13 1.28
C LEU A 37 -2.14 14.72 1.93
N ILE A 38 -1.04 14.81 1.20
CA ILE A 38 0.31 14.55 1.74
C ILE A 38 0.57 15.46 2.95
N SER A 39 0.33 16.75 2.78
CA SER A 39 0.50 17.74 3.85
C SER A 39 -0.45 17.50 5.04
N ALA A 40 -1.68 17.06 4.78
CA ALA A 40 -2.63 16.72 5.83
C ALA A 40 -2.17 15.50 6.66
N ILE A 41 -1.61 14.49 6.01
CA ILE A 41 -1.03 13.32 6.69
C ILE A 41 0.19 13.73 7.52
N GLU A 42 1.10 14.52 6.95
CA GLU A 42 2.32 14.99 7.62
C GLU A 42 2.02 15.89 8.83
N ARG A 43 0.95 16.67 8.77
CA ARG A 43 0.47 17.51 9.89
C ARG A 43 -0.37 16.74 10.93
N GLY A 44 -0.69 15.48 10.67
CA GLY A 44 -1.50 14.65 11.55
C GLY A 44 -3.01 14.93 11.51
N VAL A 45 -3.50 15.69 10.52
CA VAL A 45 -4.95 15.91 10.29
C VAL A 45 -5.60 14.60 9.87
N VAL A 46 -4.90 13.82 9.05
CA VAL A 46 -5.28 12.45 8.71
C VAL A 46 -4.30 11.52 9.42
N ASN A 47 -4.75 10.90 10.49
CA ASN A 47 -3.88 10.06 11.33
C ASN A 47 -4.21 8.57 11.15
N PRO A 48 -3.20 7.70 11.01
CA PRO A 48 -3.39 6.25 10.95
C PRO A 48 -4.14 5.66 12.15
N HIS A 49 -4.00 6.28 13.31
CA HIS A 49 -4.61 5.82 14.58
C HIS A 49 -6.05 6.29 14.79
N ASP A 50 -6.56 7.18 13.94
CA ASP A 50 -7.94 7.63 14.02
C ASP A 50 -8.92 6.50 13.67
N ASP A 51 -10.16 6.63 14.19
CA ASP A 51 -11.22 5.72 13.80
C ASP A 51 -11.40 5.68 12.28
N VAL A 52 -11.48 4.48 11.72
CA VAL A 52 -11.57 4.24 10.27
C VAL A 52 -12.73 5.00 9.63
N LYS A 53 -13.86 5.12 10.35
CA LYS A 53 -15.05 5.82 9.83
C LYS A 53 -14.85 7.33 9.82
N ALA A 54 -14.25 7.89 10.88
CA ALA A 54 -13.95 9.30 10.98
C ALA A 54 -12.93 9.72 9.90
N ARG A 55 -11.84 8.98 9.78
CA ARG A 55 -10.81 9.19 8.77
C ARG A 55 -11.38 9.08 7.34
N ALA A 56 -12.24 8.10 7.07
CA ALA A 56 -12.86 7.95 5.77
C ALA A 56 -13.76 9.12 5.39
N ARG A 57 -14.43 9.76 6.35
CA ARG A 57 -15.22 10.98 6.14
C ARG A 57 -14.33 12.16 5.77
N ILE A 58 -13.26 12.37 6.52
CA ILE A 58 -12.29 13.45 6.21
C ILE A 58 -11.74 13.27 4.79
N LEU A 59 -11.35 12.06 4.43
CA LEU A 59 -10.83 11.77 3.09
C LEU A 59 -11.86 11.98 1.99
N ALA A 60 -13.13 11.68 2.25
CA ALA A 60 -14.21 11.90 1.29
C ALA A 60 -14.57 13.39 1.17
N ASP A 61 -14.75 14.06 2.30
CA ASP A 61 -15.25 15.45 2.33
C ASP A 61 -14.20 16.47 1.88
N GLU A 62 -12.94 16.29 2.28
CA GLU A 62 -11.87 17.26 2.00
C GLU A 62 -11.05 16.89 0.76
N PHE A 63 -10.89 15.61 0.44
CA PHE A 63 -9.99 15.14 -0.63
C PHE A 63 -10.72 14.42 -1.76
N GLY A 64 -12.05 14.33 -1.72
CA GLY A 64 -12.86 13.74 -2.77
C GLY A 64 -12.68 12.22 -2.95
N TRP A 65 -12.22 11.51 -1.91
CA TRP A 65 -12.08 10.07 -1.97
C TRP A 65 -13.45 9.37 -1.90
N GLU A 66 -13.55 8.24 -2.54
CA GLU A 66 -14.68 7.34 -2.31
C GLU A 66 -14.61 6.76 -0.89
N VAL A 67 -15.70 6.85 -0.12
CA VAL A 67 -15.77 6.38 1.28
C VAL A 67 -15.40 4.90 1.39
N SER A 68 -15.80 4.09 0.42
CA SER A 68 -15.48 2.66 0.39
C SER A 68 -13.97 2.41 0.26
N GLY A 69 -13.31 3.16 -0.61
CA GLY A 69 -11.87 3.10 -0.80
C GLY A 69 -11.10 3.62 0.41
N ALA A 70 -11.58 4.72 1.01
CA ALA A 70 -10.97 5.31 2.20
C ALA A 70 -11.00 4.38 3.43
N ARG A 71 -12.01 3.53 3.53
CA ARG A 71 -12.10 2.49 4.59
C ARG A 71 -11.17 1.31 4.37
N ARG A 72 -10.70 1.10 3.15
CA ARG A 72 -9.84 -0.01 2.75
C ARG A 72 -8.36 0.33 2.72
N ILE A 73 -7.95 1.42 3.35
CA ILE A 73 -6.54 1.73 3.56
C ILE A 73 -5.98 0.72 4.57
N TRP A 74 -5.00 -0.06 4.13
CA TRP A 74 -4.37 -1.06 4.98
C TRP A 74 -3.31 -0.48 5.89
N CYS A 75 -2.48 0.42 5.36
CA CYS A 75 -1.47 1.07 6.15
C CYS A 75 -1.00 2.40 5.56
N PHE A 76 -0.37 3.17 6.41
CA PHE A 76 0.43 4.35 6.09
C PHE A 76 1.90 3.95 6.19
N ALA A 77 2.75 4.47 5.32
CA ALA A 77 4.16 4.10 5.26
C ALA A 77 5.05 5.29 4.87
N PRO A 78 6.33 5.30 5.22
CA PRO A 78 7.02 4.35 6.10
C PRO A 78 6.66 4.52 7.58
N ASP A 79 7.11 3.58 8.39
CA ASP A 79 7.01 3.64 9.86
C ASP A 79 5.57 3.83 10.39
N THR A 80 4.58 3.31 9.69
CA THR A 80 3.13 3.34 9.99
C THR A 80 2.47 4.72 10.00
N THR A 81 3.21 5.79 9.82
CA THR A 81 2.74 7.18 9.89
C THR A 81 3.09 8.03 8.67
N GLY A 82 3.89 7.49 7.77
CA GLY A 82 4.37 8.22 6.59
C GLY A 82 3.29 8.50 5.54
N PRO A 83 3.57 9.40 4.61
CA PRO A 83 2.59 9.91 3.65
C PRO A 83 2.45 9.04 2.40
N ASN A 84 2.62 7.73 2.54
CA ASN A 84 2.34 6.77 1.48
C ASN A 84 1.23 5.82 1.94
N LEU A 85 0.40 5.39 1.03
CA LEU A 85 -0.81 4.62 1.32
C LEU A 85 -0.84 3.29 0.56
N LEU A 86 -1.13 2.22 1.26
CA LEU A 86 -1.48 0.93 0.67
C LEU A 86 -3.00 0.75 0.77
N VAL A 87 -3.65 0.64 -0.38
CA VAL A 87 -5.11 0.61 -0.48
C VAL A 87 -5.57 -0.66 -1.18
N ASP A 88 -6.53 -1.33 -0.58
CA ASP A 88 -7.21 -2.47 -1.18
C ASP A 88 -8.37 -1.97 -2.06
N VAL A 89 -8.25 -2.15 -3.37
CA VAL A 89 -9.29 -1.87 -4.36
C VAL A 89 -9.85 -3.14 -5.00
N THR A 90 -9.53 -4.30 -4.44
CA THR A 90 -10.00 -5.59 -4.96
C THR A 90 -11.51 -5.73 -4.85
N LYS A 91 -12.09 -6.55 -5.72
CA LYS A 91 -13.51 -6.89 -5.71
C LYS A 91 -13.67 -8.40 -5.57
N GLY A 92 -14.31 -8.83 -4.49
CA GLY A 92 -14.69 -10.24 -4.31
C GLY A 92 -13.55 -11.24 -4.14
N VAL A 93 -12.36 -10.80 -3.72
CA VAL A 93 -11.23 -11.69 -3.46
C VAL A 93 -11.40 -12.36 -2.10
N GLN A 94 -11.31 -13.69 -2.08
CA GLN A 94 -11.34 -14.49 -0.85
C GLN A 94 -9.93 -14.59 -0.25
N TYR A 95 -9.84 -14.80 1.07
CA TYR A 95 -8.59 -15.03 1.82
C TYR A 95 -7.57 -13.87 1.77
N LEU A 96 -8.04 -12.67 1.45
CA LEU A 96 -7.21 -11.49 1.35
C LEU A 96 -6.53 -11.13 2.69
N HIS A 97 -7.18 -11.42 3.80
CA HIS A 97 -6.65 -11.18 5.14
C HIS A 97 -5.39 -12.00 5.46
N GLU A 98 -5.21 -13.16 4.82
CA GLU A 98 -4.04 -14.02 5.06
C GLU A 98 -2.75 -13.41 4.50
N ILE A 99 -2.85 -12.64 3.42
CA ILE A 99 -1.70 -11.99 2.80
C ILE A 99 -1.50 -10.54 3.25
N LYS A 100 -2.47 -9.96 3.96
CA LYS A 100 -2.46 -8.55 4.34
C LYS A 100 -1.21 -8.16 5.09
N ASP A 101 -0.86 -8.90 6.13
CA ASP A 101 0.29 -8.56 6.99
C ASP A 101 1.61 -8.64 6.22
N SER A 102 1.75 -9.59 5.32
CA SER A 102 2.92 -9.72 4.44
C SER A 102 3.02 -8.54 3.46
N CYS A 103 1.90 -8.14 2.85
CA CYS A 103 1.85 -6.98 1.96
C CYS A 103 2.15 -5.67 2.69
N VAL A 104 1.62 -5.51 3.90
CA VAL A 104 1.89 -4.33 4.74
C VAL A 104 3.38 -4.25 5.09
N SER A 105 3.99 -5.34 5.53
CA SER A 105 5.41 -5.40 5.87
C SER A 105 6.30 -5.09 4.66
N ALA A 106 6.00 -5.66 3.50
CA ALA A 106 6.72 -5.39 2.26
C ALA A 106 6.59 -3.92 1.82
N PHE A 107 5.40 -3.33 1.96
CA PHE A 107 5.17 -1.93 1.62
C PHE A 107 5.88 -0.97 2.57
N GLN A 108 5.91 -1.26 3.87
CA GLN A 108 6.67 -0.50 4.86
C GLN A 108 8.16 -0.47 4.49
N TRP A 109 8.72 -1.61 4.13
CA TRP A 109 10.12 -1.69 3.74
C TRP A 109 10.39 -0.96 2.41
N ALA A 110 9.58 -1.20 1.39
CA ALA A 110 9.74 -0.59 0.06
C ALA A 110 9.62 0.94 0.08
N THR A 111 8.79 1.50 0.96
CA THR A 111 8.64 2.95 1.09
C THR A 111 9.71 3.61 1.94
N LYS A 112 10.40 2.83 2.76
CA LYS A 112 11.52 3.31 3.56
C LYS A 112 12.80 3.43 2.73
N GLU A 113 13.01 2.51 1.78
CA GLU A 113 14.13 2.48 0.86
C GLU A 113 13.62 2.49 -0.58
N GLY A 114 13.49 3.68 -1.16
CA GLY A 114 13.06 3.83 -2.55
C GLY A 114 14.08 3.28 -3.54
N VAL A 115 13.62 2.99 -4.74
CA VAL A 115 14.40 2.26 -5.77
C VAL A 115 15.44 3.11 -6.50
N ILE A 116 15.39 4.43 -6.37
CA ILE A 116 16.30 5.33 -7.11
C ILE A 116 17.53 5.67 -6.30
N CYS A 117 17.35 6.13 -5.08
CA CYS A 117 18.43 6.62 -4.22
C CYS A 117 18.34 6.09 -2.77
N GLU A 118 17.57 5.05 -2.54
CA GLU A 118 17.39 4.40 -1.22
C GLU A 118 16.88 5.36 -0.12
N GLU A 119 16.21 6.44 -0.52
CA GLU A 119 15.61 7.41 0.39
C GLU A 119 14.11 7.11 0.59
N ASN A 120 13.54 7.64 1.66
CA ASN A 120 12.13 7.46 1.96
C ASN A 120 11.24 7.97 0.81
N MET A 121 10.23 7.20 0.47
CA MET A 121 9.20 7.62 -0.49
C MET A 121 8.20 8.57 0.15
N ARG A 122 7.64 9.46 -0.68
CA ARG A 122 6.64 10.44 -0.26
C ARG A 122 5.55 10.61 -1.32
N GLY A 123 4.31 10.49 -0.91
CA GLY A 123 3.17 10.81 -1.77
C GLY A 123 2.81 9.72 -2.78
N VAL A 124 3.07 8.47 -2.46
CA VAL A 124 2.75 7.32 -3.30
C VAL A 124 1.58 6.53 -2.71
N ARG A 125 0.58 6.28 -3.53
CA ARG A 125 -0.50 5.35 -3.24
C ARG A 125 -0.33 4.09 -4.08
N VAL A 126 -0.23 2.95 -3.43
CA VAL A 126 -0.23 1.65 -4.08
C VAL A 126 -1.61 1.01 -3.92
N ASN A 127 -2.24 0.74 -5.05
CA ASN A 127 -3.54 0.07 -5.10
C ASN A 127 -3.35 -1.42 -5.37
N ILE A 128 -3.89 -2.26 -4.52
CA ILE A 128 -3.99 -3.70 -4.76
C ILE A 128 -5.24 -3.92 -5.60
N LEU A 129 -5.06 -4.32 -6.86
CA LEU A 129 -6.13 -4.46 -7.83
C LEU A 129 -6.77 -5.84 -7.78
N ASP A 130 -5.94 -6.87 -7.69
CA ASP A 130 -6.38 -8.25 -7.65
C ASP A 130 -5.34 -9.13 -6.98
N VAL A 131 -5.79 -10.22 -6.40
CA VAL A 131 -4.95 -11.21 -5.74
C VAL A 131 -5.48 -12.60 -6.05
N THR A 132 -4.61 -13.49 -6.49
CA THR A 132 -4.90 -14.92 -6.60
C THR A 132 -4.14 -15.65 -5.50
N VAL A 133 -4.86 -16.27 -4.58
CA VAL A 133 -4.30 -17.09 -3.50
C VAL A 133 -4.63 -18.54 -3.76
N SER A 134 -3.62 -19.39 -3.82
CA SER A 134 -3.82 -20.84 -3.98
C SER A 134 -3.74 -21.55 -2.63
N PHE A 135 -4.75 -22.34 -2.34
CA PHE A 135 -4.88 -23.09 -1.08
C PHE A 135 -3.84 -24.17 -0.84
N CYS A 136 -3.16 -24.62 -1.89
CA CYS A 136 -2.19 -25.74 -1.78
C CYS A 136 -0.95 -25.42 -0.94
N LEU A 137 -0.88 -24.25 -0.30
CA LEU A 137 0.33 -23.74 0.34
C LEU A 137 0.16 -23.21 1.74
N LEU A 138 -0.86 -23.62 2.46
CA LEU A 138 -0.96 -23.39 3.90
C LEU A 138 0.05 -24.23 4.73
N SER A 139 1.04 -24.79 4.09
CA SER A 139 2.25 -25.30 4.73
C SER A 139 3.29 -24.17 4.78
N PHE A 140 2.99 -23.10 5.48
CA PHE A 140 3.96 -22.05 5.78
C PHE A 140 4.93 -22.53 6.84
N GLY A 141 6.03 -23.14 6.38
CA GLY A 141 7.16 -23.52 7.20
C GLY A 141 8.39 -22.64 7.07
N ASP A 142 8.35 -21.50 6.33
CA ASP A 142 9.54 -20.64 6.25
C ASP A 142 9.19 -19.17 6.00
N PRO A 143 9.54 -18.27 6.95
CA PRO A 143 9.39 -16.80 6.77
C PRO A 143 10.46 -16.18 5.86
N LEU A 144 11.35 -16.95 5.23
CA LEU A 144 12.55 -16.46 4.56
C LEU A 144 12.41 -16.17 3.05
N HIS A 145 11.23 -16.30 2.44
CA HIS A 145 11.09 -16.17 0.99
C HIS A 145 10.37 -14.91 0.46
N ILE A 146 10.13 -13.90 1.31
CA ILE A 146 9.54 -12.63 0.86
C ILE A 146 10.61 -11.61 0.41
N SER A 147 11.89 -11.92 0.60
CA SER A 147 13.00 -11.01 0.26
C SER A 147 13.33 -10.87 -1.23
N ASN A 148 12.57 -11.51 -2.13
CA ASN A 148 12.80 -11.44 -3.58
C ASN A 148 11.70 -10.67 -4.34
N LEU A 149 11.12 -9.66 -3.72
CA LEU A 149 10.30 -8.65 -4.40
C LEU A 149 11.16 -7.43 -4.78
N SER A 150 12.27 -7.68 -5.43
CA SER A 150 13.04 -6.65 -6.13
C SER A 150 12.83 -6.75 -7.62
#